data_01bc64571257ce35c527f679c8a1456e
#
_entry.id   01bc64571257ce35c527f679c8a1456e
#
_cell.length_a   1.000
_cell.length_b   1.000
_cell.length_c   1.000
_cell.angle_alpha   90.00
_cell.angle_beta   90.00
_cell.angle_gamma   90.00
#
_symmetry.space_group_name_H-M   'P 1'
#
loop_
_entity.id
_entity.type
_entity.pdbx_description
1 polymer ?
#
loop_
_entity_poly.entity_id
_entity_poly.type
_entity_poly.pdbx_seq_one_letter_code
_entity_poly.pdbx_strand_id
1 'polypeptide(L)'
;MRIPLMALAMCMIADLLLPAPAAAAGRPAQGGLSAAPVVARERLSCRIPAIRTGSAASLKAFHRAMAGCADRFWAGRFAAAGLTYTPPEVTVTTGRDSVCGRITTNGAQYCPAQRTIVIRIMKHDLDDPFRMNIAHSVAHEWGHHVQQLTGVLDAQNALYWPASTGARTVLSHRLEMQAECYAGVFYNAALTSIKPDVGWREWLAAVRRADYSKIHGRPRNLAYWQNRGYREGSTAACGTWTAARERVR
;
A
#
# COMPACT_ATOMS: atom_id res chain seq x y z
N MET A 1 -60.02 60.00 -25.39
CA MET A 1 -58.64 60.04 -24.84
C MET A 1 -58.08 58.59 -24.84
N ARG A 2 -57.23 58.27 -25.80
CA ARG A 2 -56.68 56.91 -25.96
C ARG A 2 -55.26 56.91 -25.42
N ILE A 3 -54.93 56.00 -24.47
CA ILE A 3 -53.66 55.83 -23.88
C ILE A 3 -52.97 54.65 -24.62
N PRO A 4 -51.74 54.74 -25.15
CA PRO A 4 -51.07 53.63 -25.81
C PRO A 4 -50.45 52.69 -24.80
N LEU A 5 -50.63 51.35 -25.03
CA LEU A 5 -49.89 50.28 -24.34
C LEU A 5 -48.47 50.31 -24.79
N MET A 6 -47.55 50.47 -23.85
CA MET A 6 -46.11 50.13 -24.03
C MET A 6 -45.91 48.64 -23.84
N ALA A 7 -45.44 47.97 -24.90
CA ALA A 7 -45.00 46.59 -24.82
C ALA A 7 -43.59 46.56 -24.23
N LEU A 8 -43.44 45.92 -23.04
CA LEU A 8 -42.11 45.57 -22.46
C LEU A 8 -41.55 44.33 -23.18
N ALA A 9 -40.50 44.53 -23.93
CA ALA A 9 -39.70 43.41 -24.47
C ALA A 9 -38.85 42.77 -23.35
N MET A 10 -39.19 41.57 -22.96
CA MET A 10 -38.49 40.77 -21.97
C MET A 10 -37.30 40.06 -22.69
N CYS A 11 -36.09 40.59 -22.51
CA CYS A 11 -34.84 39.94 -22.98
C CYS A 11 -34.57 38.70 -22.13
N MET A 12 -34.87 37.51 -22.64
CA MET A 12 -34.43 36.25 -22.05
C MET A 12 -32.94 36.06 -22.34
N ILE A 13 -32.10 36.28 -21.34
CA ILE A 13 -30.70 35.89 -21.38
C ILE A 13 -30.68 34.38 -21.07
N ALA A 14 -30.47 33.56 -22.10
CA ALA A 14 -30.20 32.14 -21.92
C ALA A 14 -28.77 32.02 -21.41
N ASP A 15 -28.62 31.80 -20.11
CA ASP A 15 -27.36 31.37 -19.52
C ASP A 15 -26.98 29.97 -20.06
N LEU A 16 -26.11 29.95 -21.04
CA LEU A 16 -25.42 28.76 -21.49
C LEU A 16 -24.49 28.31 -20.35
N LEU A 17 -24.99 27.49 -19.47
CA LEU A 17 -24.20 26.72 -18.52
C LEU A 17 -23.30 25.74 -19.32
N LEU A 18 -22.12 26.21 -19.72
CA LEU A 18 -21.08 25.33 -20.21
C LEU A 18 -20.73 24.35 -19.07
N PRO A 19 -20.76 23.04 -19.31
CA PRO A 19 -20.28 22.10 -18.30
C PRO A 19 -18.81 22.40 -18.02
N ALA A 20 -18.50 22.64 -16.74
CA ALA A 20 -17.11 22.76 -16.31
C ALA A 20 -16.32 21.56 -16.81
N PRO A 21 -15.10 21.73 -17.38
CA PRO A 21 -14.29 20.63 -17.81
C PRO A 21 -14.08 19.68 -16.61
N ALA A 22 -14.49 18.42 -16.76
CA ALA A 22 -14.20 17.40 -15.78
C ALA A 22 -12.69 17.41 -15.54
N ALA A 23 -12.29 17.77 -14.31
CA ALA A 23 -10.88 17.73 -13.92
C ALA A 23 -10.38 16.36 -14.27
N ALA A 24 -9.43 16.27 -15.20
CA ALA A 24 -8.80 15.01 -15.55
C ALA A 24 -8.25 14.41 -14.26
N ALA A 25 -8.82 13.28 -13.83
CA ALA A 25 -8.35 12.56 -12.67
C ALA A 25 -6.88 12.21 -12.93
N GLY A 26 -5.98 13.02 -12.36
CA GLY A 26 -4.54 12.85 -12.53
C GLY A 26 -4.11 11.47 -12.04
N ARG A 27 -3.06 10.91 -12.65
CA ARG A 27 -2.46 9.67 -12.13
C ARG A 27 -2.10 9.88 -10.66
N PRO A 28 -2.32 8.87 -9.79
CA PRO A 28 -1.90 8.97 -8.40
C PRO A 28 -0.43 9.36 -8.32
N ALA A 29 -0.16 10.50 -7.71
CA ALA A 29 1.19 10.92 -7.42
C ALA A 29 1.73 10.07 -6.26
N GLN A 30 3.06 9.94 -6.18
CA GLN A 30 3.68 9.26 -5.03
C GLN A 30 3.63 10.13 -3.75
N GLY A 31 2.91 11.26 -3.82
CA GLY A 31 2.84 12.23 -2.74
C GLY A 31 4.20 12.86 -2.41
N GLY A 32 4.25 13.68 -1.39
CA GLY A 32 5.48 14.33 -0.91
C GLY A 32 6.58 13.38 -0.43
N LEU A 33 6.24 12.11 -0.16
CA LEU A 33 7.21 11.08 0.26
C LEU A 33 8.28 10.77 -0.80
N SER A 34 7.96 10.94 -2.09
CA SER A 34 8.94 10.76 -3.17
C SER A 34 10.04 11.83 -3.17
N ALA A 35 9.76 13.00 -2.61
CA ALA A 35 10.70 14.10 -2.48
C ALA A 35 11.53 14.01 -1.17
N ALA A 36 11.20 13.07 -0.27
CA ALA A 36 11.98 12.90 0.95
C ALA A 36 13.43 12.55 0.59
N PRO A 37 14.42 13.24 1.19
CA PRO A 37 15.81 12.92 0.95
C PRO A 37 16.05 11.43 1.26
N VAL A 38 16.85 10.77 0.45
CA VAL A 38 17.37 9.44 0.76
C VAL A 38 18.19 9.58 2.03
N VAL A 39 17.55 9.38 3.18
CA VAL A 39 18.26 9.32 4.45
C VAL A 39 19.24 8.17 4.29
N ALA A 40 20.55 8.48 4.44
CA ALA A 40 21.62 7.52 4.32
C ALA A 40 21.21 6.22 5.06
N ARG A 41 21.55 5.05 4.53
CA ARG A 41 21.17 3.70 4.99
C ARG A 41 21.21 3.57 6.51
N GLU A 42 20.26 4.19 7.18
CA GLU A 42 20.13 4.11 8.61
C GLU A 42 19.57 2.72 8.94
N ARG A 43 20.42 1.90 9.55
CA ARG A 43 19.99 0.57 9.99
C ARG A 43 19.01 0.74 11.13
N LEU A 44 17.77 0.37 10.90
CA LEU A 44 16.75 0.37 11.92
C LEU A 44 16.98 -0.80 12.89
N SER A 45 17.20 -0.50 14.16
CA SER A 45 17.30 -1.52 15.20
C SER A 45 15.91 -1.84 15.76
N CYS A 46 15.48 -3.09 15.59
CA CYS A 46 14.22 -3.61 16.11
C CYS A 46 14.43 -4.90 16.89
N ARG A 47 13.80 -4.98 18.06
CA ARG A 47 13.79 -6.22 18.86
C ARG A 47 12.62 -7.09 18.41
N ILE A 48 12.84 -7.97 17.46
CA ILE A 48 11.83 -8.88 16.92
C ILE A 48 12.06 -10.27 17.50
N PRO A 49 11.11 -10.83 18.28
CA PRO A 49 11.29 -12.11 18.96
C PRO A 49 11.36 -13.28 17.96
N ALA A 50 11.90 -14.40 18.42
CA ALA A 50 11.82 -15.65 17.69
C ALA A 50 10.37 -16.14 17.60
N ILE A 51 10.03 -16.85 16.52
CA ILE A 51 8.77 -17.57 16.39
C ILE A 51 8.98 -18.99 16.91
N ARG A 52 8.06 -19.46 17.77
CA ARG A 52 8.01 -20.84 18.25
C ARG A 52 6.91 -21.58 17.52
N THR A 53 7.25 -22.69 16.87
CA THR A 53 6.30 -23.58 16.21
C THR A 53 5.16 -23.98 17.16
N GLY A 54 3.94 -24.02 16.67
CA GLY A 54 2.73 -24.34 17.44
C GLY A 54 2.24 -23.24 18.38
N SER A 55 2.94 -22.10 18.49
CA SER A 55 2.62 -21.06 19.49
C SER A 55 2.00 -19.81 18.86
N ALA A 56 0.68 -19.72 18.91
CA ALA A 56 -0.04 -18.49 18.50
C ALA A 56 0.38 -17.25 19.30
N ALA A 57 0.71 -17.41 20.59
CA ALA A 57 1.20 -16.33 21.43
C ALA A 57 2.55 -15.79 20.91
N SER A 58 3.45 -16.69 20.49
CA SER A 58 4.74 -16.33 19.91
C SER A 58 4.57 -15.59 18.57
N LEU A 59 3.71 -16.07 17.67
CA LEU A 59 3.37 -15.39 16.42
C LEU A 59 2.74 -14.01 16.67
N LYS A 60 1.81 -13.91 17.64
CA LYS A 60 1.22 -12.63 18.02
C LYS A 60 2.27 -11.62 18.50
N ALA A 61 3.22 -12.08 19.32
CA ALA A 61 4.35 -11.25 19.78
C ALA A 61 5.24 -10.81 18.62
N PHE A 62 5.54 -11.71 17.69
CA PHE A 62 6.30 -11.42 16.47
C PHE A 62 5.62 -10.36 15.61
N HIS A 63 4.33 -10.53 15.28
CA HIS A 63 3.58 -9.57 14.47
C HIS A 63 3.52 -8.18 15.12
N ARG A 64 3.29 -8.10 16.43
CA ARG A 64 3.29 -6.84 17.16
C ARG A 64 4.65 -6.14 17.13
N ALA A 65 5.73 -6.90 17.27
CA ALA A 65 7.08 -6.36 17.19
C ALA A 65 7.43 -5.87 15.77
N MET A 66 7.00 -6.61 14.73
CA MET A 66 7.12 -6.19 13.33
C MET A 66 6.32 -4.91 13.07
N ALA A 67 5.09 -4.85 13.56
CA ALA A 67 4.23 -3.67 13.46
C ALA A 67 4.91 -2.43 14.08
N GLY A 68 5.38 -2.53 15.32
CA GLY A 68 6.09 -1.43 15.97
C GLY A 68 7.42 -1.04 15.30
N CYS A 69 8.06 -2.00 14.60
CA CYS A 69 9.25 -1.71 13.79
C CYS A 69 8.90 -0.92 12.53
N ALA A 70 7.86 -1.33 11.79
CA ALA A 70 7.38 -0.65 10.59
C ALA A 70 6.84 0.75 10.93
N ASP A 71 6.13 0.88 12.05
CA ASP A 71 5.61 2.15 12.54
C ASP A 71 6.72 3.18 12.74
N ARG A 72 7.76 2.84 13.53
CA ARG A 72 8.90 3.74 13.75
C ARG A 72 9.62 4.12 12.46
N PHE A 73 9.79 3.15 11.54
CA PHE A 73 10.42 3.40 10.26
C PHE A 73 9.65 4.44 9.45
N TRP A 74 8.35 4.24 9.28
CA TRP A 74 7.54 5.13 8.46
C TRP A 74 7.30 6.47 9.12
N ALA A 75 7.11 6.51 10.45
CA ALA A 75 7.05 7.79 11.19
C ALA A 75 8.30 8.65 10.94
N GLY A 76 9.49 8.05 11.00
CA GLY A 76 10.74 8.75 10.69
C GLY A 76 10.81 9.22 9.24
N ARG A 77 10.32 8.41 8.28
CA ARG A 77 10.29 8.79 6.86
C ARG A 77 9.33 9.96 6.58
N PHE A 78 8.17 9.96 7.20
CA PHE A 78 7.21 11.05 7.09
C PHE A 78 7.76 12.33 7.71
N ALA A 79 8.33 12.24 8.91
CA ALA A 79 8.97 13.37 9.57
C ALA A 79 10.09 13.99 8.73
N ALA A 80 10.97 13.16 8.15
CA ALA A 80 12.03 13.61 7.25
C ALA A 80 11.52 14.30 5.99
N ALA A 81 10.31 13.96 5.55
CA ALA A 81 9.62 14.58 4.42
C ALA A 81 8.80 15.82 4.81
N GLY A 82 8.73 16.19 6.08
CA GLY A 82 7.85 17.25 6.57
C GLY A 82 6.35 16.91 6.48
N LEU A 83 6.01 15.63 6.47
CA LEU A 83 4.63 15.14 6.33
C LEU A 83 4.08 14.65 7.67
N THR A 84 2.77 14.78 7.84
CA THR A 84 2.07 14.22 9.02
C THR A 84 1.96 12.71 8.89
N TYR A 85 2.34 12.00 9.94
CA TYR A 85 2.14 10.55 10.08
C TYR A 85 1.12 10.27 11.18
N THR A 86 0.21 9.35 10.89
CA THR A 86 -0.71 8.77 11.87
C THR A 86 -0.54 7.27 11.81
N PRO A 87 -0.21 6.58 12.91
CA PRO A 87 -0.05 5.13 12.91
C PRO A 87 -1.37 4.41 12.58
N PRO A 88 -1.33 3.23 11.95
CA PRO A 88 -2.51 2.40 11.79
C PRO A 88 -2.83 1.68 13.11
N GLU A 89 -4.10 1.37 13.33
CA GLU A 89 -4.46 0.35 14.30
C GLU A 89 -3.98 -1.02 13.82
N VAL A 90 -3.59 -1.90 14.75
CA VAL A 90 -3.10 -3.25 14.40
C VAL A 90 -3.83 -4.32 15.21
N THR A 91 -4.59 -5.15 14.52
CA THR A 91 -5.27 -6.31 15.10
C THR A 91 -4.58 -7.61 14.66
N VAL A 92 -4.21 -8.45 15.63
CA VAL A 92 -3.69 -9.80 15.36
C VAL A 92 -4.67 -10.83 15.91
N THR A 93 -5.24 -11.64 15.03
CA THR A 93 -6.33 -12.60 15.32
C THR A 93 -6.06 -13.98 14.72
N THR A 94 -6.72 -14.99 15.26
CA THR A 94 -6.84 -16.33 14.64
C THR A 94 -8.19 -16.51 13.95
N GLY A 95 -9.15 -15.60 14.22
CA GLY A 95 -10.49 -15.58 13.61
C GLY A 95 -10.51 -15.06 12.18
N ARG A 96 -11.70 -15.04 11.60
CA ARG A 96 -11.95 -14.51 10.26
C ARG A 96 -12.71 -13.19 10.26
N ASP A 97 -13.26 -12.76 11.40
CA ASP A 97 -14.01 -11.51 11.48
C ASP A 97 -13.08 -10.36 11.80
N SER A 98 -13.27 -9.23 11.12
CA SER A 98 -12.46 -8.03 11.26
C SER A 98 -13.29 -6.77 11.06
N VAL A 99 -12.69 -5.62 11.30
CA VAL A 99 -13.29 -4.30 11.02
C VAL A 99 -13.57 -4.06 9.54
N CYS A 100 -12.91 -4.81 8.63
CA CYS A 100 -13.24 -4.81 7.20
C CYS A 100 -14.33 -5.84 6.81
N GLY A 101 -14.99 -6.48 7.78
CA GLY A 101 -15.84 -7.64 7.56
C GLY A 101 -15.03 -8.95 7.60
N ARG A 102 -15.54 -9.97 6.91
CA ARG A 102 -14.91 -11.31 6.92
C ARG A 102 -13.62 -11.33 6.13
N ILE A 103 -12.54 -11.79 6.77
CA ILE A 103 -11.23 -11.98 6.10
C ILE A 103 -11.34 -13.15 5.12
N THR A 104 -11.24 -12.86 3.82
CA THR A 104 -11.28 -13.84 2.74
C THR A 104 -9.90 -14.20 2.22
N THR A 105 -8.90 -13.35 2.48
CA THR A 105 -7.50 -13.54 2.10
C THR A 105 -6.73 -14.37 3.12
N ASN A 106 -5.55 -14.82 2.74
CA ASN A 106 -4.60 -15.49 3.62
C ASN A 106 -3.60 -14.46 4.18
N GLY A 107 -3.46 -14.42 5.49
CA GLY A 107 -2.49 -13.57 6.16
C GLY A 107 -3.05 -12.23 6.61
N ALA A 108 -2.59 -11.13 6.01
CA ALA A 108 -2.95 -9.77 6.44
C ALA A 108 -3.81 -9.03 5.43
N GLN A 109 -4.46 -7.95 5.87
CA GLN A 109 -5.15 -6.99 5.01
C GLN A 109 -5.18 -5.60 5.66
N TYR A 110 -5.07 -4.57 4.85
CA TYR A 110 -5.30 -3.18 5.27
C TYR A 110 -6.76 -2.77 5.07
N CYS A 111 -7.36 -2.15 6.09
CA CYS A 111 -8.72 -1.61 6.08
C CYS A 111 -8.67 -0.07 5.95
N PRO A 112 -8.81 0.51 4.76
CA PRO A 112 -8.60 1.94 4.55
C PRO A 112 -9.53 2.82 5.38
N ALA A 113 -10.82 2.49 5.45
CA ALA A 113 -11.83 3.28 6.15
C ALA A 113 -11.57 3.39 7.67
N GLN A 114 -11.02 2.34 8.27
CA GLN A 114 -10.68 2.28 9.69
C GLN A 114 -9.20 2.54 9.96
N ARG A 115 -8.37 2.65 8.92
CA ARG A 115 -6.91 2.75 9.01
C ARG A 115 -6.32 1.63 9.86
N THR A 116 -6.84 0.42 9.70
CA THR A 116 -6.46 -0.76 10.51
C THR A 116 -5.76 -1.78 9.66
N ILE A 117 -4.64 -2.32 10.15
CA ILE A 117 -4.00 -3.53 9.61
C ILE A 117 -4.51 -4.72 10.41
N VAL A 118 -5.16 -5.66 9.75
CA VAL A 118 -5.63 -6.90 10.35
C VAL A 118 -4.71 -8.02 9.91
N ILE A 119 -4.11 -8.71 10.88
CA ILE A 119 -3.19 -9.81 10.66
C ILE A 119 -3.84 -11.08 11.20
N ARG A 120 -4.07 -12.04 10.32
CA ARG A 120 -4.61 -13.33 10.69
C ARG A 120 -3.49 -14.37 10.78
N ILE A 121 -3.35 -14.96 11.96
CA ILE A 121 -2.45 -16.10 12.17
C ILE A 121 -3.07 -17.32 11.47
N MET A 122 -2.37 -17.88 10.51
CA MET A 122 -2.79 -19.02 9.73
C MET A 122 -2.26 -20.32 10.36
N LYS A 123 -2.97 -21.44 10.09
CA LYS A 123 -2.54 -22.75 10.61
C LYS A 123 -1.12 -23.11 10.11
N HIS A 124 -0.82 -22.86 8.84
CA HIS A 124 0.51 -23.17 8.30
C HIS A 124 1.63 -22.34 8.95
N ASP A 125 1.35 -21.10 9.38
CA ASP A 125 2.33 -20.29 10.12
C ASP A 125 2.60 -20.84 11.53
N LEU A 126 1.64 -21.58 12.11
CA LEU A 126 1.81 -22.27 13.38
C LEU A 126 2.62 -23.55 13.21
N ASP A 127 2.32 -24.31 12.16
CA ASP A 127 2.90 -25.64 11.93
C ASP A 127 4.35 -25.55 11.41
N ASP A 128 4.60 -24.63 10.47
CA ASP A 128 5.90 -24.42 9.83
C ASP A 128 6.14 -22.93 9.54
N PRO A 129 6.55 -22.16 10.52
CA PRO A 129 6.67 -20.71 10.40
C PRO A 129 7.80 -20.30 9.46
N PHE A 130 7.46 -19.77 8.30
CA PHE A 130 8.41 -19.14 7.39
C PHE A 130 8.54 -17.65 7.74
N ARG A 131 9.56 -17.32 8.55
CA ARG A 131 9.72 -16.01 9.19
C ARG A 131 9.73 -14.84 8.21
N MET A 132 10.39 -14.99 7.07
CA MET A 132 10.44 -13.94 6.05
C MET A 132 9.07 -13.67 5.46
N ASN A 133 8.27 -14.69 5.16
CA ASN A 133 6.92 -14.55 4.64
C ASN A 133 5.97 -13.92 5.66
N ILE A 134 6.07 -14.34 6.92
CA ILE A 134 5.28 -13.78 8.03
C ILE A 134 5.62 -12.30 8.25
N ALA A 135 6.89 -11.92 8.17
CA ALA A 135 7.31 -10.52 8.23
C ALA A 135 6.81 -9.72 7.02
N HIS A 136 6.78 -10.35 5.84
CA HIS A 136 6.37 -9.72 4.60
C HIS A 136 4.91 -9.29 4.62
N SER A 137 4.01 -10.10 5.17
CA SER A 137 2.60 -9.75 5.28
C SER A 137 2.40 -8.42 6.05
N VAL A 138 3.17 -8.17 7.11
CA VAL A 138 3.12 -6.90 7.85
C VAL A 138 3.68 -5.74 7.03
N ALA A 139 4.84 -5.93 6.41
CA ALA A 139 5.50 -4.88 5.65
C ALA A 139 4.70 -4.43 4.42
N HIS A 140 4.01 -5.36 3.76
CA HIS A 140 3.14 -5.10 2.62
C HIS A 140 1.92 -4.25 3.02
N GLU A 141 1.22 -4.63 4.09
CA GLU A 141 0.05 -3.86 4.57
C GLU A 141 0.42 -2.47 5.06
N TRP A 142 1.64 -2.30 5.60
CA TRP A 142 2.17 -0.96 5.86
C TRP A 142 2.36 -0.15 4.59
N GLY A 143 2.71 -0.79 3.48
CA GLY A 143 2.74 -0.17 2.16
C GLY A 143 1.40 0.45 1.79
N HIS A 144 0.29 -0.26 2.01
CA HIS A 144 -1.07 0.26 1.80
C HIS A 144 -1.42 1.40 2.75
N HIS A 145 -0.98 1.33 4.01
CA HIS A 145 -1.17 2.43 4.94
C HIS A 145 -0.43 3.71 4.48
N VAL A 146 0.80 3.58 4.00
CA VAL A 146 1.55 4.69 3.40
C VAL A 146 0.81 5.26 2.18
N GLN A 147 0.24 4.41 1.33
CA GLN A 147 -0.58 4.83 0.19
C GLN A 147 -1.83 5.61 0.62
N GLN A 148 -2.46 5.20 1.73
CA GLN A 148 -3.58 5.94 2.31
C GLN A 148 -3.14 7.34 2.77
N LEU A 149 -2.08 7.43 3.56
CA LEU A 149 -1.59 8.70 4.12
C LEU A 149 -1.08 9.68 3.04
N THR A 150 -0.66 9.15 1.89
CA THR A 150 -0.17 9.97 0.76
C THR A 150 -1.23 10.24 -0.31
N GLY A 151 -2.49 9.83 -0.09
CA GLY A 151 -3.61 10.06 -1.01
C GLY A 151 -3.60 9.16 -2.25
N VAL A 152 -2.68 8.19 -2.33
CA VAL A 152 -2.58 7.26 -3.47
C VAL A 152 -3.82 6.37 -3.56
N LEU A 153 -4.34 5.87 -2.42
CA LEU A 153 -5.55 5.03 -2.40
C LEU A 153 -6.78 5.80 -2.89
N ASP A 154 -6.95 7.05 -2.47
CA ASP A 154 -8.09 7.87 -2.90
C ASP A 154 -8.02 8.17 -4.40
N ALA A 155 -6.84 8.53 -4.90
CA ALA A 155 -6.61 8.76 -6.31
C ALA A 155 -6.80 7.48 -7.15
N GLN A 156 -6.37 6.33 -6.64
CA GLN A 156 -6.60 5.02 -7.28
C GLN A 156 -8.09 4.68 -7.33
N ASN A 157 -8.84 4.89 -6.25
CA ASN A 157 -10.28 4.66 -6.19
C ASN A 157 -11.03 5.52 -7.22
N ALA A 158 -10.68 6.80 -7.34
CA ALA A 158 -11.28 7.70 -8.33
C ALA A 158 -11.08 7.22 -9.78
N LEU A 159 -9.94 6.60 -10.06
CA LEU A 159 -9.65 6.02 -11.38
C LEU A 159 -10.28 4.64 -11.58
N TYR A 160 -10.41 3.86 -10.51
CA TYR A 160 -10.81 2.45 -10.55
C TYR A 160 -12.29 2.28 -10.91
N TRP A 161 -13.18 2.97 -10.23
CA TRP A 161 -14.62 2.74 -10.37
C TRP A 161 -15.16 3.04 -11.78
N PRO A 162 -14.79 4.12 -12.48
CA PRO A 162 -15.23 4.37 -13.85
C PRO A 162 -14.50 3.52 -14.90
N ALA A 163 -13.42 2.80 -14.53
CA ALA A 163 -12.59 2.08 -15.49
C ALA A 163 -13.21 0.75 -15.97
N SER A 164 -12.82 0.31 -17.16
CA SER A 164 -13.13 -1.04 -17.66
C SER A 164 -12.43 -2.12 -16.82
N THR A 165 -12.94 -3.35 -16.84
CA THR A 165 -12.36 -4.48 -16.09
C THR A 165 -10.86 -4.67 -16.32
N GLY A 166 -10.40 -4.57 -17.57
CA GLY A 166 -8.98 -4.69 -17.89
C GLY A 166 -8.14 -3.52 -17.32
N ALA A 167 -8.68 -2.31 -17.32
CA ALA A 167 -8.04 -1.15 -16.72
C ALA A 167 -8.00 -1.25 -15.19
N ARG A 168 -9.08 -1.72 -14.55
CA ARG A 168 -9.13 -2.00 -13.10
C ARG A 168 -8.03 -2.95 -12.68
N THR A 169 -7.84 -4.04 -13.42
CA THR A 169 -6.77 -5.01 -13.16
C THR A 169 -5.38 -4.34 -13.16
N VAL A 170 -5.11 -3.47 -14.15
CA VAL A 170 -3.83 -2.75 -14.20
C VAL A 170 -3.67 -1.76 -13.04
N LEU A 171 -4.76 -1.07 -12.66
CA LEU A 171 -4.76 -0.15 -11.51
C LEU A 171 -4.49 -0.89 -10.20
N SER A 172 -5.11 -2.07 -9.99
CA SER A 172 -4.80 -2.93 -8.85
C SER A 172 -3.34 -3.34 -8.84
N HIS A 173 -2.82 -3.86 -9.95
CA HIS A 173 -1.40 -4.26 -10.02
C HIS A 173 -0.44 -3.10 -9.71
N ARG A 174 -0.73 -1.87 -10.16
CA ARG A 174 0.09 -0.69 -9.86
C ARG A 174 0.12 -0.39 -8.37
N LEU A 175 -1.04 -0.49 -7.73
CA LEU A 175 -1.20 -0.27 -6.28
C LEU A 175 -0.42 -1.32 -5.49
N GLU A 176 -0.66 -2.59 -5.78
CA GLU A 176 -0.03 -3.71 -5.09
C GLU A 176 1.50 -3.72 -5.25
N MET A 177 1.99 -3.51 -6.47
CA MET A 177 3.43 -3.45 -6.73
C MET A 177 4.11 -2.24 -6.11
N GLN A 178 3.38 -1.15 -5.85
CA GLN A 178 3.90 -0.04 -5.08
C GLN A 178 4.01 -0.41 -3.60
N ALA A 179 3.01 -1.10 -3.03
CA ALA A 179 3.08 -1.62 -1.66
C ALA A 179 4.25 -2.60 -1.49
N GLU A 180 4.48 -3.49 -2.46
CA GLU A 180 5.64 -4.37 -2.52
C GLU A 180 6.97 -3.61 -2.53
N CYS A 181 7.05 -2.53 -3.31
CA CYS A 181 8.23 -1.68 -3.35
C CYS A 181 8.46 -0.98 -2.00
N TYR A 182 7.42 -0.49 -1.36
CA TYR A 182 7.50 0.11 -0.02
C TYR A 182 7.94 -0.90 1.04
N ALA A 183 7.46 -2.15 0.97
CA ALA A 183 8.00 -3.24 1.78
C ALA A 183 9.51 -3.42 1.55
N GLY A 184 9.96 -3.36 0.29
CA GLY A 184 11.39 -3.38 -0.06
C GLY A 184 12.17 -2.23 0.56
N VAL A 185 11.63 -1.01 0.54
CA VAL A 185 12.24 0.18 1.18
C VAL A 185 12.40 -0.04 2.69
N PHE A 186 11.39 -0.59 3.35
CA PHE A 186 11.47 -0.96 4.76
C PHE A 186 12.56 -2.01 5.02
N TYR A 187 12.64 -3.05 4.20
CA TYR A 187 13.66 -4.09 4.34
C TYR A 187 15.09 -3.58 4.13
N ASN A 188 15.30 -2.55 3.34
CA ASN A 188 16.62 -1.92 3.22
C ASN A 188 17.18 -1.50 4.58
N ALA A 189 16.32 -0.98 5.46
CA ALA A 189 16.69 -0.54 6.81
C ALA A 189 16.62 -1.65 7.87
N ALA A 190 15.60 -2.53 7.79
CA ALA A 190 15.17 -3.39 8.90
C ALA A 190 15.58 -4.87 8.76
N LEU A 191 16.01 -5.34 7.58
CA LEU A 191 16.20 -6.77 7.29
C LEU A 191 17.11 -7.47 8.31
N THR A 192 18.21 -6.82 8.70
CA THR A 192 19.14 -7.36 9.71
C THR A 192 18.47 -7.57 11.06
N SER A 193 17.55 -6.68 11.46
CA SER A 193 16.78 -6.78 12.71
C SER A 193 15.71 -7.86 12.66
N ILE A 194 15.14 -8.09 11.48
CA ILE A 194 14.13 -9.13 11.24
C ILE A 194 14.74 -10.53 11.40
N LYS A 195 16.03 -10.70 11.06
CA LYS A 195 16.74 -11.98 11.08
C LYS A 195 15.97 -13.04 10.30
N PRO A 196 15.77 -12.85 8.98
CA PRO A 196 15.00 -13.79 8.18
C PRO A 196 15.69 -15.16 8.14
N ASP A 197 14.88 -16.19 7.90
CA ASP A 197 15.32 -17.59 7.74
C ASP A 197 15.96 -17.88 6.38
N VAL A 198 15.80 -16.95 5.41
CA VAL A 198 16.42 -17.02 4.09
C VAL A 198 17.08 -15.71 3.71
N GLY A 199 18.10 -15.78 2.84
CA GLY A 199 18.75 -14.58 2.29
C GLY A 199 17.84 -13.81 1.33
N TRP A 200 18.11 -12.49 1.15
CA TRP A 200 17.29 -11.63 0.29
C TRP A 200 17.12 -12.16 -1.14
N ARG A 201 18.20 -12.68 -1.72
CA ARG A 201 18.18 -13.26 -3.09
C ARG A 201 17.32 -14.51 -3.16
N GLU A 202 17.35 -15.33 -2.13
CA GLU A 202 16.56 -16.56 -2.01
C GLU A 202 15.07 -16.22 -1.80
N TRP A 203 14.77 -15.24 -0.96
CA TRP A 203 13.43 -14.70 -0.81
C TRP A 203 12.85 -14.23 -2.16
N LEU A 204 13.59 -13.41 -2.90
CA LEU A 204 13.14 -12.95 -4.22
C LEU A 204 12.94 -14.09 -5.22
N ALA A 205 13.74 -15.17 -5.10
CA ALA A 205 13.56 -16.38 -5.91
C ALA A 205 12.27 -17.12 -5.52
N ALA A 206 11.93 -17.17 -4.23
CA ALA A 206 10.66 -17.72 -3.75
C ALA A 206 9.45 -16.89 -4.26
N VAL A 207 9.50 -15.57 -4.16
CA VAL A 207 8.46 -14.67 -4.70
C VAL A 207 8.25 -14.91 -6.20
N ARG A 208 9.30 -15.07 -7.00
CA ARG A 208 9.19 -15.33 -8.45
C ARG A 208 8.51 -16.66 -8.79
N ARG A 209 8.52 -17.63 -7.87
CA ARG A 209 7.90 -18.96 -8.06
C ARG A 209 6.45 -19.02 -7.56
N ALA A 210 5.96 -17.96 -6.92
CA ALA A 210 4.57 -17.88 -6.50
C ALA A 210 3.61 -17.91 -7.70
N ASP A 211 2.34 -18.18 -7.44
CA ASP A 211 1.31 -18.17 -8.46
C ASP A 211 0.94 -16.76 -8.90
N TYR A 212 0.43 -16.65 -10.12
CA TYR A 212 -0.14 -15.40 -10.62
C TYR A 212 -1.39 -15.03 -9.83
N SER A 213 -1.49 -13.77 -9.43
CA SER A 213 -2.68 -13.20 -8.81
C SER A 213 -3.33 -12.16 -9.72
N LYS A 214 -4.66 -12.22 -9.87
CA LYS A 214 -5.42 -11.18 -10.57
C LYS A 214 -5.34 -9.82 -9.87
N ILE A 215 -5.10 -9.81 -8.56
CA ILE A 215 -5.01 -8.61 -7.75
C ILE A 215 -3.57 -8.08 -7.76
N HIS A 216 -2.59 -8.94 -7.41
CA HIS A 216 -1.19 -8.53 -7.22
C HIS A 216 -0.36 -8.56 -8.50
N GLY A 217 -0.80 -9.29 -9.54
CA GLY A 217 -0.10 -9.39 -10.81
C GLY A 217 0.92 -10.52 -10.88
N ARG A 218 1.91 -10.37 -11.76
CA ARG A 218 2.91 -11.41 -12.02
C ARG A 218 4.00 -11.44 -10.96
N PRO A 219 4.32 -12.62 -10.40
CA PRO A 219 5.34 -12.80 -9.36
C PRO A 219 6.71 -12.19 -9.69
N ARG A 220 7.13 -12.29 -10.95
CA ARG A 220 8.38 -11.67 -11.42
C ARG A 220 8.42 -10.15 -11.25
N ASN A 221 7.25 -9.50 -11.37
CA ASN A 221 7.12 -8.06 -11.21
C ASN A 221 7.05 -7.67 -9.73
N LEU A 222 6.38 -8.46 -8.89
CA LEU A 222 6.41 -8.30 -7.43
C LEU A 222 7.86 -8.34 -6.93
N ALA A 223 8.60 -9.40 -7.28
CA ALA A 223 10.02 -9.52 -6.93
C ALA A 223 10.88 -8.36 -7.48
N TYR A 224 10.58 -7.87 -8.69
CA TYR A 224 11.28 -6.72 -9.26
C TYR A 224 11.07 -5.47 -8.40
N TRP A 225 9.82 -5.16 -8.02
CA TRP A 225 9.52 -3.96 -7.25
C TRP A 225 10.01 -4.05 -5.81
N GLN A 226 9.90 -5.20 -5.16
CA GLN A 226 10.52 -5.44 -3.85
C GLN A 226 12.04 -5.19 -3.90
N ASN A 227 12.72 -5.79 -4.89
CA ASN A 227 14.16 -5.63 -5.03
C ASN A 227 14.57 -4.19 -5.33
N ARG A 228 13.76 -3.47 -6.12
CA ARG A 228 14.00 -2.05 -6.42
C ARG A 228 13.93 -1.21 -5.15
N GLY A 229 12.86 -1.38 -4.36
CA GLY A 229 12.72 -0.71 -3.07
C GLY A 229 13.89 -1.04 -2.11
N TYR A 230 14.24 -2.32 -2.02
CA TYR A 230 15.34 -2.78 -1.18
C TYR A 230 16.70 -2.21 -1.58
N ARG A 231 17.01 -2.16 -2.86
CA ARG A 231 18.31 -1.65 -3.34
C ARG A 231 18.46 -0.15 -3.18
N GLU A 232 17.41 0.57 -3.51
CA GLU A 232 17.43 2.04 -3.51
C GLU A 232 17.16 2.63 -2.11
N GLY A 233 16.41 1.93 -1.23
CA GLY A 233 16.05 2.41 0.09
C GLY A 233 15.21 3.70 0.07
N SER A 234 14.61 4.03 -1.06
CA SER A 234 13.87 5.28 -1.30
C SER A 234 12.52 5.02 -1.92
N THR A 235 11.49 5.73 -1.45
CA THR A 235 10.14 5.71 -2.01
C THR A 235 10.07 6.26 -3.43
N ALA A 236 11.01 7.12 -3.83
CA ALA A 236 11.16 7.60 -5.20
C ALA A 236 11.40 6.47 -6.21
N ALA A 237 11.97 5.34 -5.77
CA ALA A 237 12.15 4.17 -6.60
C ALA A 237 10.84 3.45 -6.96
N CYS A 238 9.72 3.71 -6.23
CA CYS A 238 8.45 2.99 -6.31
C CYS A 238 7.47 3.58 -7.33
N GLY A 239 7.97 4.05 -8.46
CA GLY A 239 7.21 4.74 -9.51
C GLY A 239 6.31 3.82 -10.36
N THR A 240 5.47 2.98 -9.74
CA THR A 240 4.60 2.03 -10.45
C THR A 240 3.56 2.71 -11.33
N TRP A 241 3.13 3.93 -10.99
CA TRP A 241 2.09 4.67 -11.69
C TRP A 241 2.54 5.22 -13.04
N THR A 242 3.83 5.42 -13.21
CA THR A 242 4.45 5.86 -14.47
C THR A 242 5.19 4.75 -15.22
N ALA A 243 5.34 3.59 -14.58
CA ALA A 243 6.04 2.46 -15.16
C ALA A 243 5.35 1.89 -16.40
N ALA A 244 6.14 1.34 -17.32
CA ALA A 244 5.65 0.62 -18.48
C ALA A 244 4.75 -0.56 -18.07
N ARG A 245 3.76 -0.89 -18.90
CA ARG A 245 2.73 -1.90 -18.60
C ARG A 245 3.30 -3.29 -18.29
N GLU A 246 4.42 -3.63 -18.93
CA GLU A 246 5.12 -4.92 -18.73
C GLU A 246 5.68 -5.07 -17.31
N ARG A 247 5.94 -3.95 -16.62
CA ARG A 247 6.46 -3.90 -15.24
C ARG A 247 5.37 -3.92 -14.17
N VAL A 248 4.10 -3.81 -14.58
CA VAL A 248 2.94 -3.77 -13.67
C VAL A 248 1.83 -4.74 -14.07
N ARG A 249 2.16 -5.79 -14.82
CA ARG A 249 1.22 -6.86 -15.19
C ARG A 249 1.36 -8.08 -14.32
#